data_f6a1e83f00f389e8f271618b3ee6ab0f
#
_entry.id   f6a1e83f00f389e8f271618b3ee6ab0f
#
_cell.length_a   1.000
_cell.length_b   1.000
_cell.length_c   1.000
_cell.angle_alpha   90.00
_cell.angle_beta   90.00
_cell.angle_gamma   90.00
#
_symmetry.space_group_name_H-M   'P 1'
#
loop_
_entity.id
_entity.type
_entity.pdbx_description
1 polymer ?
#
loop_
_entity_poly.entity_id
_entity_poly.type
_entity_poly.pdbx_seq_one_letter_code
_entity_poly.pdbx_strand_id
1 'polypeptide(L)'
;YQPTLATEMGLMQERITSTKNGSITSVQAVYVPADDLTDPAPATTFAHLDATTVLSRKIADLGIYPAVDPLDSTSRILTPAIVGAEHYDCANRVKLILQRYKELQDIIAILGMDELSEEDKMTVQRARKVQRFLSQPFHVAEQFTGLKGVFVDINDTIRAFNSIMDGEVDEYPEAAFN
;
A
#
# COMPACT_ATOMS: atom_id res chain seq x y z
N TYR A 1 -2.54 -7.37 28.51
CA TYR A 1 -1.92 -6.03 28.61
C TYR A 1 -2.46 -5.29 29.84
N GLN A 2 -1.66 -4.36 30.36
CA GLN A 2 -2.08 -3.54 31.51
C GLN A 2 -3.27 -2.62 31.15
N PRO A 3 -4.14 -2.30 32.11
CA PRO A 3 -5.28 -1.41 31.85
C PRO A 3 -4.89 0.02 31.45
N THR A 4 -3.67 0.45 31.78
CA THR A 4 -3.12 1.79 31.51
C THR A 4 -2.43 1.88 30.15
N LEU A 5 -2.44 0.83 29.32
CA LEU A 5 -1.72 0.80 28.03
C LEU A 5 -2.04 2.01 27.17
N ALA A 6 -3.31 2.32 26.94
CA ALA A 6 -3.72 3.44 26.10
C ALA A 6 -3.27 4.79 26.67
N THR A 7 -3.32 4.98 27.98
CA THR A 7 -2.89 6.21 28.67
C THR A 7 -1.38 6.41 28.56
N GLU A 8 -0.61 5.38 28.85
CA GLU A 8 0.86 5.43 28.78
C GLU A 8 1.35 5.64 27.34
N MET A 9 0.75 4.95 26.40
CA MET A 9 1.03 5.14 24.97
C MET A 9 0.71 6.57 24.52
N GLY A 10 -0.45 7.11 24.92
CA GLY A 10 -0.85 8.48 24.64
C GLY A 10 0.12 9.52 25.18
N LEU A 11 0.60 9.36 26.40
CA LEU A 11 1.59 10.26 27.02
C LEU A 11 2.92 10.28 26.25
N MET A 12 3.35 9.15 25.70
CA MET A 12 4.53 9.08 24.85
C MET A 12 4.28 9.76 23.50
N GLN A 13 3.16 9.46 22.86
CA GLN A 13 2.84 9.96 21.52
C GLN A 13 2.60 11.48 21.50
N GLU A 14 2.04 12.06 22.54
CA GLU A 14 1.82 13.51 22.66
C GLU A 14 3.12 14.34 22.64
N ARG A 15 4.27 13.73 22.94
CA ARG A 15 5.58 14.37 22.83
C ARG A 15 6.05 14.54 21.38
N ILE A 16 5.49 13.79 20.46
CA ILE A 16 5.80 13.85 19.04
C ILE A 16 4.88 14.90 18.42
N THR A 17 5.37 16.13 18.38
CA THR A 17 4.54 17.27 18.02
C THR A 17 5.35 18.40 17.38
N SER A 18 4.65 19.40 16.87
CA SER A 18 5.21 20.65 16.39
C SER A 18 5.05 21.74 17.45
N THR A 19 6.10 22.53 17.63
CA THR A 19 6.13 23.68 18.52
C THR A 19 6.45 24.94 17.73
N LYS A 20 6.51 26.10 18.39
CA LYS A 20 6.95 27.35 17.76
C LYS A 20 8.38 27.29 17.20
N ASN A 21 9.22 26.46 17.79
CA ASN A 21 10.67 26.40 17.50
C ASN A 21 11.07 25.22 16.61
N GLY A 22 10.18 24.28 16.35
CA GLY A 22 10.50 23.12 15.53
C GLY A 22 9.44 22.04 15.58
N SER A 23 9.73 20.91 14.91
CA SER A 23 8.83 19.77 14.83
C SER A 23 9.59 18.45 14.97
N ILE A 24 8.89 17.42 15.42
CA ILE A 24 9.40 16.05 15.48
C ILE A 24 8.65 15.19 14.48
N THR A 25 9.38 14.59 13.56
CA THR A 25 8.86 13.52 12.69
C THR A 25 9.38 12.19 13.24
N SER A 26 8.49 11.24 13.46
CA SER A 26 8.85 9.91 13.95
C SER A 26 8.56 8.83 12.91
N VAL A 27 9.41 7.81 12.90
CA VAL A 27 9.16 6.54 12.21
C VAL A 27 9.20 5.45 13.26
N GLN A 28 8.09 4.73 13.41
CA GLN A 28 7.91 3.73 14.46
C GLN A 28 7.69 2.37 13.83
N ALA A 29 8.54 1.40 14.15
CA ALA A 29 8.31 0.01 13.80
C ALA A 29 7.42 -0.63 14.86
N VAL A 30 6.28 -1.17 14.43
CA VAL A 30 5.30 -1.81 15.31
C VAL A 30 5.23 -3.30 14.96
N TYR A 31 5.58 -4.14 15.94
CA TYR A 31 5.41 -5.58 15.80
C TYR A 31 3.94 -5.95 16.01
N VAL A 32 3.40 -6.74 15.08
CA VAL A 32 2.01 -7.19 15.10
C VAL A 32 1.99 -8.69 15.43
N PRO A 33 1.61 -9.09 16.67
CA PRO A 33 1.56 -10.48 17.06
C PRO A 33 0.59 -11.28 16.19
N ALA A 34 1.05 -12.42 15.67
CA ALA A 34 0.23 -13.34 14.86
C ALA A 34 -0.47 -12.68 13.65
N ASP A 35 0.08 -11.60 13.10
CA ASP A 35 -0.50 -10.80 12.02
C ASP A 35 -1.90 -10.23 12.37
N ASP A 36 -2.23 -10.13 13.65
CA ASP A 36 -3.51 -9.61 14.14
C ASP A 36 -3.44 -8.10 14.43
N LEU A 37 -3.88 -7.30 13.46
CA LEU A 37 -3.95 -5.83 13.57
C LEU A 37 -4.93 -5.35 14.63
N THR A 38 -5.82 -6.22 15.12
CA THR A 38 -6.79 -5.90 16.18
C THR A 38 -6.27 -6.15 17.59
N ASP A 39 -5.08 -6.76 17.71
CA ASP A 39 -4.40 -6.88 19.01
C ASP A 39 -4.30 -5.52 19.70
N PRO A 40 -4.58 -5.42 21.01
CA PRO A 40 -4.62 -4.13 21.72
C PRO A 40 -3.36 -3.26 21.59
N ALA A 41 -2.18 -3.85 21.53
CA ALA A 41 -0.93 -3.08 21.44
C ALA A 41 -0.78 -2.39 20.06
N PRO A 42 -0.82 -3.08 18.91
CA PRO A 42 -0.79 -2.40 17.63
C PRO A 42 -1.99 -1.50 17.40
N ALA A 43 -3.22 -1.93 17.75
CA ALA A 43 -4.42 -1.14 17.57
C ALA A 43 -4.36 0.20 18.32
N THR A 44 -3.90 0.20 19.58
CA THR A 44 -3.72 1.42 20.36
C THR A 44 -2.64 2.32 19.76
N THR A 45 -1.54 1.75 19.29
CA THR A 45 -0.46 2.50 18.64
C THR A 45 -0.95 3.17 17.35
N PHE A 46 -1.65 2.44 16.49
CA PHE A 46 -2.13 2.94 15.19
C PHE A 46 -3.08 4.13 15.34
N ALA A 47 -3.85 4.20 16.42
CA ALA A 47 -4.75 5.31 16.69
C ALA A 47 -4.02 6.67 16.82
N HIS A 48 -2.74 6.66 17.15
CA HIS A 48 -1.91 7.86 17.33
C HIS A 48 -1.08 8.22 16.09
N LEU A 49 -1.04 7.38 15.07
CA LEU A 49 -0.19 7.58 13.89
C LEU A 49 -0.91 8.39 12.81
N ASP A 50 -0.18 9.27 12.14
CA ASP A 50 -0.69 10.05 11.01
C ASP A 50 -0.68 9.25 9.71
N ALA A 51 0.25 8.33 9.57
CA ALA A 51 0.33 7.41 8.44
C ALA A 51 0.73 6.02 8.94
N THR A 52 0.17 5.00 8.31
CA THR A 52 0.47 3.60 8.64
C THR A 52 0.81 2.86 7.34
N THR A 53 1.98 2.24 7.33
CA THR A 53 2.41 1.34 6.25
C THR A 53 2.38 -0.09 6.78
N VAL A 54 1.47 -0.89 6.26
CA VAL A 54 1.27 -2.28 6.69
C VAL A 54 2.01 -3.22 5.77
N LEU A 55 2.89 -4.05 6.34
CA LEU A 55 3.55 -5.14 5.63
C LEU A 55 2.74 -6.42 5.80
N SER A 56 2.50 -7.13 4.70
CA SER A 56 1.65 -8.31 4.66
C SER A 56 2.41 -9.55 4.18
N ARG A 57 2.31 -10.65 4.93
CA ARG A 57 2.87 -11.95 4.50
C ARG A 57 2.22 -12.44 3.21
N LYS A 58 0.92 -12.26 3.06
CA LYS A 58 0.18 -12.66 1.85
C LYS A 58 0.74 -11.99 0.59
N ILE A 59 1.16 -10.73 0.70
CA ILE A 59 1.79 -10.01 -0.40
C ILE A 59 3.22 -10.50 -0.64
N ALA A 60 3.98 -10.76 0.42
CA ALA A 60 5.31 -11.36 0.31
C ALA A 60 5.27 -12.73 -0.36
N ASP A 61 4.26 -13.55 -0.07
CA ASP A 61 4.06 -14.87 -0.67
C ASP A 61 3.80 -14.80 -2.19
N LEU A 62 3.29 -13.65 -2.68
CA LEU A 62 3.15 -13.38 -4.12
C LEU A 62 4.46 -12.93 -4.79
N GLY A 63 5.55 -12.79 -4.02
CA GLY A 63 6.82 -12.30 -4.53
C GLY A 63 6.85 -10.78 -4.76
N ILE A 64 5.94 -10.02 -4.14
CA ILE A 64 5.86 -8.55 -4.25
C ILE A 64 6.66 -7.95 -3.11
N TYR A 65 7.70 -7.20 -3.44
CA TYR A 65 8.57 -6.52 -2.49
C TYR A 65 8.81 -5.06 -2.92
N PRO A 66 8.72 -4.07 -1.99
CA PRO A 66 8.34 -4.21 -0.59
C PRO A 66 6.90 -4.76 -0.44
N ALA A 67 6.69 -5.63 0.55
CA ALA A 67 5.42 -6.34 0.75
C ALA A 67 4.35 -5.46 1.45
N VAL A 68 4.18 -4.25 0.97
CA VAL A 68 3.22 -3.28 1.49
C VAL A 68 1.80 -3.61 1.02
N ASP A 69 0.86 -3.65 1.95
CA ASP A 69 -0.56 -3.77 1.63
C ASP A 69 -1.16 -2.37 1.41
N PRO A 70 -1.47 -1.99 0.17
CA PRO A 70 -2.01 -0.66 -0.11
C PRO A 70 -3.45 -0.47 0.36
N LEU A 71 -4.19 -1.56 0.61
CA LEU A 71 -5.57 -1.50 1.09
C LEU A 71 -5.63 -1.28 2.61
N ASP A 72 -4.68 -1.83 3.36
CA ASP A 72 -4.59 -1.68 4.81
C ASP A 72 -3.71 -0.48 5.24
N SER A 73 -2.96 0.08 4.31
CA SER A 73 -2.12 1.25 4.56
C SER A 73 -2.90 2.55 4.39
N THR A 74 -2.65 3.53 5.26
CA THR A 74 -3.37 4.80 5.28
C THR A 74 -2.45 5.98 5.53
N SER A 75 -2.90 7.19 5.14
CA SER A 75 -2.24 8.44 5.49
C SER A 75 -3.27 9.55 5.63
N ARG A 76 -3.18 10.34 6.71
CA ARG A 76 -4.05 11.49 6.95
C ARG A 76 -3.81 12.64 5.98
N ILE A 77 -2.61 12.75 5.44
CA ILE A 77 -2.29 13.80 4.46
C ILE A 77 -2.73 13.47 3.04
N LEU A 78 -3.26 12.28 2.79
CA LEU A 78 -3.83 11.91 1.49
C LEU A 78 -5.21 12.54 1.34
N THR A 79 -5.22 13.84 1.09
CA THR A 79 -6.41 14.65 0.82
C THR A 79 -6.14 15.58 -0.36
N PRO A 80 -7.16 15.97 -1.16
CA PRO A 80 -6.95 16.88 -2.31
C PRO A 80 -6.32 18.22 -1.92
N ALA A 81 -6.62 18.71 -0.70
CA ALA A 81 -6.08 19.98 -0.21
C ALA A 81 -4.57 19.96 0.04
N ILE A 82 -4.00 18.79 0.35
CA ILE A 82 -2.57 18.63 0.69
C ILE A 82 -1.78 18.11 -0.50
N VAL A 83 -2.21 17.00 -1.10
CA VAL A 83 -1.46 16.31 -2.16
C VAL A 83 -1.88 16.72 -3.58
N GLY A 84 -2.98 17.45 -3.72
CA GLY A 84 -3.60 17.79 -5.00
C GLY A 84 -4.60 16.74 -5.47
N ALA A 85 -5.50 17.15 -6.36
CA ALA A 85 -6.57 16.29 -6.84
C ALA A 85 -6.04 15.09 -7.64
N GLU A 86 -5.06 15.30 -8.50
CA GLU A 86 -4.50 14.24 -9.36
C GLU A 86 -3.90 13.09 -8.55
N HIS A 87 -3.09 13.39 -7.55
CA HIS A 87 -2.50 12.39 -6.67
C HIS A 87 -3.59 11.65 -5.87
N TYR A 88 -4.52 12.40 -5.29
CA TYR A 88 -5.62 11.83 -4.50
C TYR A 88 -6.50 10.91 -5.33
N ASP A 89 -6.91 11.35 -6.52
CA ASP A 89 -7.76 10.56 -7.41
C ASP A 89 -7.03 9.30 -7.92
N CYS A 90 -5.75 9.41 -8.26
CA CYS A 90 -4.92 8.27 -8.65
C CYS A 90 -4.84 7.24 -7.54
N ALA A 91 -4.56 7.65 -6.30
CA ALA A 91 -4.47 6.75 -5.14
C ALA A 91 -5.79 6.03 -4.89
N ASN A 92 -6.91 6.72 -4.98
CA ASN A 92 -8.23 6.11 -4.83
C ASN A 92 -8.56 5.13 -5.97
N ARG A 93 -8.21 5.45 -7.20
CA ARG A 93 -8.38 4.54 -8.34
C ARG A 93 -7.56 3.25 -8.15
N VAL A 94 -6.32 3.36 -7.70
CA VAL A 94 -5.47 2.20 -7.38
C VAL A 94 -6.12 1.32 -6.32
N LYS A 95 -6.60 1.92 -5.23
CA LYS A 95 -7.29 1.18 -4.17
C LYS A 95 -8.55 0.49 -4.68
N LEU A 96 -9.35 1.17 -5.48
CA LEU A 96 -10.58 0.59 -6.04
C LEU A 96 -10.31 -0.59 -6.95
N ILE A 97 -9.34 -0.49 -7.86
CA ILE A 97 -9.02 -1.60 -8.75
C ILE A 97 -8.44 -2.81 -8.00
N LEU A 98 -7.61 -2.58 -6.99
CA LEU A 98 -7.07 -3.64 -6.14
C LEU A 98 -8.15 -4.28 -5.26
N GLN A 99 -9.08 -3.49 -4.73
CA GLN A 99 -10.21 -4.01 -3.96
C GLN A 99 -11.12 -4.87 -4.84
N ARG A 100 -11.44 -4.41 -6.05
CA ARG A 100 -12.23 -5.19 -7.01
C ARG A 100 -11.53 -6.49 -7.39
N TYR A 101 -10.22 -6.44 -7.61
CA TYR A 101 -9.42 -7.63 -7.89
C TYR A 101 -9.47 -8.63 -6.73
N LYS A 102 -9.36 -8.16 -5.50
CA LYS A 102 -9.47 -9.00 -4.30
C LYS A 102 -10.82 -9.72 -4.23
N GLU A 103 -11.92 -9.03 -4.54
CA GLU A 103 -13.26 -9.63 -4.60
C GLU A 103 -13.38 -10.67 -5.71
N LEU A 104 -12.79 -10.42 -6.88
CA LEU A 104 -12.81 -11.34 -8.02
C LEU A 104 -11.92 -12.56 -7.81
N GLN A 105 -10.89 -12.50 -6.97
CA GLN A 105 -10.00 -13.63 -6.69
C GLN A 105 -10.75 -14.84 -6.16
N ASP A 106 -11.74 -14.65 -5.31
CA ASP A 106 -12.56 -15.74 -4.77
C ASP A 106 -13.39 -16.41 -5.88
N ILE A 107 -13.93 -15.63 -6.80
CA ILE A 107 -14.68 -16.12 -7.96
C ILE A 107 -13.74 -16.88 -8.90
N ILE A 108 -12.56 -16.33 -9.17
CA ILE A 108 -11.55 -16.97 -10.04
C ILE A 108 -11.11 -18.31 -9.47
N ALA A 109 -10.91 -18.39 -8.14
CA ALA A 109 -10.49 -19.61 -7.47
C ALA A 109 -11.52 -20.76 -7.56
N ILE A 110 -12.80 -20.41 -7.60
CA ILE A 110 -13.90 -21.39 -7.62
C ILE A 110 -14.33 -21.74 -9.05
N LEU A 111 -14.53 -20.73 -9.88
CA LEU A 111 -15.14 -20.86 -11.20
C LEU A 111 -14.16 -20.71 -12.38
N GLY A 112 -12.97 -20.17 -12.13
CA GLY A 112 -11.98 -19.88 -13.17
C GLY A 112 -12.17 -18.51 -13.82
N MET A 113 -11.17 -18.09 -14.60
CA MET A 113 -11.15 -16.80 -15.29
C MET A 113 -12.21 -16.67 -16.38
N ASP A 114 -12.57 -17.79 -17.00
CA ASP A 114 -13.47 -17.80 -18.17
C ASP A 114 -14.91 -17.42 -17.82
N GLU A 115 -15.29 -17.59 -16.55
CA GLU A 115 -16.61 -17.22 -16.04
C GLU A 115 -16.77 -15.72 -15.74
N LEU A 116 -15.69 -14.95 -15.79
CA LEU A 116 -15.75 -13.51 -15.60
C LEU A 116 -16.32 -12.80 -16.85
N SER A 117 -17.00 -11.68 -16.64
CA SER A 117 -17.34 -10.74 -17.71
C SER A 117 -16.06 -10.18 -18.36
N GLU A 118 -16.15 -9.72 -19.60
CA GLU A 118 -15.01 -9.09 -20.28
C GLU A 118 -14.50 -7.86 -19.52
N GLU A 119 -15.39 -7.10 -18.89
CA GLU A 119 -15.02 -5.97 -18.03
C GLU A 119 -14.21 -6.42 -16.83
N ASP A 120 -14.64 -7.49 -16.14
CA ASP A 120 -13.92 -8.03 -14.99
C ASP A 120 -12.58 -8.66 -15.38
N LYS A 121 -12.49 -9.33 -16.52
CA LYS A 121 -11.22 -9.83 -17.07
C LYS A 121 -10.23 -8.70 -17.30
N MET A 122 -10.68 -7.59 -17.87
CA MET A 122 -9.83 -6.41 -18.07
C MET A 122 -9.40 -5.78 -16.75
N THR A 123 -10.29 -5.69 -15.77
CA THR A 123 -9.99 -5.23 -14.42
C THR A 123 -8.91 -6.08 -13.78
N VAL A 124 -9.01 -7.40 -13.87
CA VAL A 124 -7.99 -8.34 -13.34
C VAL A 124 -6.64 -8.13 -14.02
N GLN A 125 -6.60 -8.01 -15.33
CA GLN A 125 -5.35 -7.79 -16.06
C GLN A 125 -4.66 -6.50 -15.64
N ARG A 126 -5.40 -5.40 -15.56
CA ARG A 126 -4.88 -4.10 -15.13
C ARG A 126 -4.47 -4.11 -13.66
N ALA A 127 -5.25 -4.73 -12.78
CA ALA A 127 -4.91 -4.86 -11.36
C ALA A 127 -3.61 -5.63 -11.14
N ARG A 128 -3.36 -6.69 -11.89
CA ARG A 128 -2.11 -7.45 -11.84
C ARG A 128 -0.91 -6.61 -12.27
N LYS A 129 -1.06 -5.77 -13.30
CA LYS A 129 -0.03 -4.81 -13.71
C LYS A 129 0.24 -3.75 -12.64
N VAL A 130 -0.82 -3.24 -12.00
CA VAL A 130 -0.71 -2.33 -10.86
C VAL A 130 0.08 -2.97 -9.72
N GLN A 131 -0.22 -4.21 -9.35
CA GLN A 131 0.54 -4.93 -8.32
C GLN A 131 2.02 -5.08 -8.70
N ARG A 132 2.30 -5.43 -9.94
CA ARG A 132 3.68 -5.55 -10.43
C ARG A 132 4.43 -4.22 -10.38
N PHE A 133 3.78 -3.14 -10.76
CA PHE A 133 4.38 -1.81 -10.70
C PHE A 133 4.65 -1.35 -9.26
N LEU A 134 3.90 -1.82 -8.27
CA LEU A 134 4.19 -1.62 -6.85
C LEU A 134 5.44 -2.38 -6.37
N SER A 135 5.90 -3.38 -7.11
CA SER A 135 7.04 -4.26 -6.78
C SER A 135 8.33 -3.80 -7.45
N GLN A 136 8.70 -2.53 -7.30
CA GLN A 136 9.95 -2.02 -7.85
C GLN A 136 11.15 -2.44 -7.01
N PRO A 137 12.30 -2.77 -7.62
CA PRO A 137 13.54 -3.01 -6.88
C PRO A 137 13.93 -1.78 -6.05
N PHE A 138 14.26 -1.96 -4.79
CA PHE A 138 14.65 -0.86 -3.91
C PHE A 138 16.07 -1.03 -3.36
N HIS A 139 16.73 0.08 -3.07
CA HIS A 139 18.16 0.12 -2.77
C HIS A 139 18.57 -0.74 -1.58
N VAL A 140 17.77 -0.78 -0.51
CA VAL A 140 18.06 -1.57 0.69
C VAL A 140 18.12 -3.06 0.41
N ALA A 141 17.37 -3.54 -0.59
CA ALA A 141 17.29 -4.95 -0.94
C ALA A 141 18.37 -5.41 -1.94
N GLU A 142 19.17 -4.54 -2.49
CA GLU A 142 20.17 -4.85 -3.54
C GLU A 142 21.10 -6.01 -3.15
N GLN A 143 21.56 -6.02 -1.91
CA GLN A 143 22.44 -7.06 -1.40
C GLN A 143 21.79 -8.45 -1.31
N PHE A 144 20.47 -8.52 -1.26
CA PHE A 144 19.70 -9.76 -1.17
C PHE A 144 19.18 -10.24 -2.52
N THR A 145 18.75 -9.30 -3.36
CA THR A 145 18.11 -9.60 -4.65
C THR A 145 19.10 -9.64 -5.82
N GLY A 146 20.25 -8.95 -5.68
CA GLY A 146 21.19 -8.73 -6.77
C GLY A 146 20.69 -7.73 -7.85
N LEU A 147 19.52 -7.15 -7.64
CA LEU A 147 18.94 -6.15 -8.54
C LEU A 147 19.26 -4.74 -8.05
N LYS A 148 19.67 -3.87 -8.98
CA LYS A 148 19.91 -2.46 -8.65
C LYS A 148 18.59 -1.78 -8.28
N GLY A 149 18.61 -1.03 -7.17
CA GLY A 149 17.45 -0.24 -6.74
C GLY A 149 17.09 0.85 -7.74
N VAL A 150 15.80 1.09 -7.88
CA VAL A 150 15.25 2.12 -8.76
C VAL A 150 14.43 3.10 -7.92
N PHE A 151 14.68 4.39 -8.09
CA PHE A 151 13.84 5.45 -7.54
C PHE A 151 12.92 5.97 -8.64
N VAL A 152 11.63 5.94 -8.41
CA VAL A 152 10.62 6.51 -9.30
C VAL A 152 10.04 7.76 -8.63
N ASP A 153 10.12 8.91 -9.31
CA ASP A 153 9.54 10.15 -8.80
C ASP A 153 8.02 10.02 -8.63
N ILE A 154 7.45 10.74 -7.66
CA ILE A 154 6.01 10.66 -7.36
C ILE A 154 5.13 11.06 -8.54
N ASN A 155 5.54 12.05 -9.32
CA ASN A 155 4.77 12.47 -10.50
C ASN A 155 4.80 11.41 -11.60
N ASP A 156 5.95 10.76 -11.79
CA ASP A 156 6.08 9.64 -12.72
C ASP A 156 5.28 8.43 -12.25
N THR A 157 5.26 8.18 -10.94
CA THR A 157 4.44 7.13 -10.33
C THR A 157 2.96 7.35 -10.59
N ILE A 158 2.45 8.56 -10.36
CA ILE A 158 1.04 8.91 -10.59
C ILE A 158 0.69 8.75 -12.08
N ARG A 159 1.54 9.28 -12.97
CA ARG A 159 1.35 9.17 -14.41
C ARG A 159 1.34 7.71 -14.88
N ALA A 160 2.27 6.90 -14.39
CA ALA A 160 2.37 5.50 -14.75
C ALA A 160 1.16 4.69 -14.28
N PHE A 161 0.70 4.87 -13.05
CA PHE A 161 -0.52 4.22 -12.57
C PHE A 161 -1.75 4.61 -13.37
N ASN A 162 -1.91 5.90 -13.69
CA ASN A 162 -3.02 6.36 -14.52
C ASN A 162 -2.98 5.72 -15.91
N SER A 163 -1.82 5.67 -16.56
CA SER A 163 -1.66 5.00 -17.87
C SER A 163 -2.02 3.51 -17.82
N ILE A 164 -1.67 2.80 -16.75
CA ILE A 164 -2.05 1.40 -16.56
C ILE A 164 -3.58 1.27 -16.44
N MET A 165 -4.20 2.08 -15.60
CA MET A 165 -5.64 2.02 -15.33
C MET A 165 -6.49 2.53 -16.51
N ASP A 166 -5.98 3.46 -17.30
CA ASP A 166 -6.64 3.97 -18.50
C ASP A 166 -6.52 3.03 -19.72
N GLY A 167 -5.70 2.00 -19.61
CA GLY A 167 -5.55 0.98 -20.65
C GLY A 167 -4.56 1.31 -21.75
N GLU A 168 -3.78 2.38 -21.61
CA GLU A 168 -2.76 2.80 -22.59
C GLU A 168 -1.66 1.75 -22.80
N VAL A 169 -1.45 0.89 -21.81
CA VAL A 169 -0.40 -0.14 -21.80
C VAL A 169 -0.95 -1.56 -21.71
N ASP A 170 -2.20 -1.76 -22.09
CA ASP A 170 -2.85 -3.10 -22.07
C ASP A 170 -2.13 -4.14 -22.93
N GLU A 171 -1.46 -3.72 -23.98
CA GLU A 171 -0.71 -4.60 -24.92
C GLU A 171 0.57 -5.19 -24.30
N TYR A 172 1.11 -4.59 -23.25
CA TYR A 172 2.35 -5.04 -22.63
C TYR A 172 2.09 -6.18 -21.62
N PRO A 173 2.98 -7.18 -21.57
CA PRO A 173 2.86 -8.28 -20.61
C PRO A 173 3.13 -7.78 -19.18
N GLU A 174 2.57 -8.47 -18.18
CA GLU A 174 2.77 -8.12 -16.76
C GLU A 174 4.25 -7.99 -16.35
N ALA A 175 5.12 -8.83 -16.92
CA ALA A 175 6.56 -8.81 -16.61
C ALA A 175 7.26 -7.50 -17.00
N ALA A 176 6.64 -6.66 -17.83
CA ALA A 176 7.19 -5.37 -18.21
C ALA A 176 7.03 -4.29 -17.12
N PHE A 177 6.29 -4.57 -16.06
CA PHE A 177 5.96 -3.60 -15.00
C PHE A 177 6.75 -3.80 -13.70
N ASN A 178 7.74 -4.66 -13.69
CA ASN A 178 8.64 -4.89 -12.55
C ASN A 178 9.87 -4.00 -12.64
#